data_ed08f7bb93460f3c800efab54b5e7d76
#
_entry.id   ed08f7bb93460f3c800efab54b5e7d76
#
_cell.length_a   1.000
_cell.length_b   1.000
_cell.length_c   1.000
_cell.angle_alpha   90.00
_cell.angle_beta   90.00
_cell.angle_gamma   90.00
#
_symmetry.space_group_name_H-M   'P 1'
#
loop_
_entity.id
_entity.type
_entity.pdbx_description
1 polymer ?
#
loop_
_entity_poly.entity_id
_entity_poly.type
_entity_poly.pdbx_seq_one_letter_code
_entity_poly.pdbx_strand_id
1 'polypeptide(L)'
;MALAAKLYYKDIEVLLDKINSIMKKCKTLKIAGELRERTDLCAVMRNVTRWSSTYEMVQRYLILREFIDIGNPEIAVLMPTIVENGEIETMVRDMKDFESVTKHLQKEDGVTLSDVRTLFDALIVKYPQCCERHLTVDAHVVHNPDFDAGIIRIINGESHLMTVSEKFACRAFLKNAPDVEEVYPAANGVGSPPSFAKNALGAKRARVEILAEYDD
;
A
#
# COMPACT_ATOMS: atom_id res chain seq x y z
N MET A 1 1.23 7.14 -2.33
CA MET A 1 0.81 6.15 -1.30
C MET A 1 0.41 6.81 0.02
N ALA A 2 1.29 7.51 0.75
CA ALA A 2 0.99 8.03 2.09
C ALA A 2 -0.26 8.94 2.16
N LEU A 3 -0.47 9.80 1.17
CA LEU A 3 -1.64 10.68 1.10
C LEU A 3 -2.93 9.90 0.84
N ALA A 4 -2.92 8.92 -0.07
CA ALA A 4 -4.06 8.07 -0.35
C ALA A 4 -4.46 7.24 0.88
N ALA A 5 -3.49 6.61 1.55
CA ALA A 5 -3.74 5.87 2.78
C ALA A 5 -4.31 6.76 3.90
N LYS A 6 -3.78 7.98 4.08
CA LYS A 6 -4.32 8.93 5.06
C LYS A 6 -5.74 9.37 4.74
N LEU A 7 -6.07 9.56 3.48
CA LEU A 7 -7.42 9.90 3.06
C LEU A 7 -8.38 8.73 3.30
N TYR A 8 -7.94 7.49 3.10
CA TYR A 8 -8.72 6.29 3.34
C TYR A 8 -9.24 6.19 4.79
N TYR A 9 -8.39 6.43 5.79
CA TYR A 9 -8.78 6.30 7.19
C TYR A 9 -9.20 7.61 7.88
N LYS A 10 -9.39 8.69 7.11
CA LYS A 10 -9.74 10.01 7.68
C LYS A 10 -11.02 9.98 8.51
N ASP A 11 -12.03 9.24 8.04
CA ASP A 11 -13.34 9.21 8.68
C ASP A 11 -13.36 8.40 9.99
N ILE A 12 -12.36 7.53 10.20
CA ILE A 12 -12.19 6.72 11.42
C ILE A 12 -11.04 7.22 12.32
N GLU A 13 -10.55 8.44 12.09
CA GLU A 13 -9.42 9.01 12.84
C GLU A 13 -9.67 9.03 14.36
N VAL A 14 -10.91 9.36 14.79
CA VAL A 14 -11.31 9.32 16.21
C VAL A 14 -11.15 7.92 16.81
N LEU A 15 -11.52 6.90 16.04
CA LEU A 15 -11.38 5.52 16.47
C LEU A 15 -9.91 5.09 16.54
N LEU A 16 -9.08 5.55 15.60
CA LEU A 16 -7.63 5.33 15.63
C LEU A 16 -6.96 5.97 16.85
N ASP A 17 -7.40 7.15 17.25
CA ASP A 17 -6.90 7.82 18.45
C ASP A 17 -7.34 7.10 19.74
N LYS A 18 -8.55 6.53 19.74
CA LYS A 18 -9.04 5.67 20.80
C LYS A 18 -8.14 4.42 20.96
N ILE A 19 -7.83 3.72 19.87
CA ILE A 19 -6.91 2.59 19.86
C ILE A 19 -5.51 2.99 20.32
N ASN A 20 -5.00 4.12 19.82
CA ASN A 20 -3.69 4.62 20.21
C ASN A 20 -3.62 4.92 21.73
N SER A 21 -4.72 5.39 22.32
CA SER A 21 -4.84 5.61 23.76
C SER A 21 -4.81 4.30 24.53
N ILE A 22 -5.48 3.24 24.05
CA ILE A 22 -5.38 1.88 24.60
C ILE A 22 -3.93 1.40 24.56
N MET A 23 -3.27 1.53 23.40
CA MET A 23 -1.89 1.10 23.23
C MET A 23 -0.91 1.86 24.14
N LYS A 24 -1.15 3.16 24.38
CA LYS A 24 -0.41 3.94 25.38
C LYS A 24 -0.58 3.36 26.78
N LYS A 25 -1.81 3.05 27.17
CA LYS A 25 -2.10 2.43 28.47
C LYS A 25 -1.43 1.08 28.61
N CYS A 26 -1.45 0.23 27.57
CA CYS A 26 -0.78 -1.05 27.54
C CYS A 26 0.75 -0.97 27.68
N LYS A 27 1.36 0.20 27.49
CA LYS A 27 2.79 0.45 27.74
C LYS A 27 3.10 0.91 29.16
N THR A 28 2.11 1.24 29.99
CA THR A 28 2.36 1.60 31.38
C THR A 28 2.88 0.38 32.13
N LEU A 29 3.76 0.59 33.11
CA LEU A 29 4.50 -0.48 33.78
C LEU A 29 3.57 -1.58 34.33
N LYS A 30 2.46 -1.17 34.97
CA LYS A 30 1.48 -2.09 35.57
C LYS A 30 0.83 -2.98 34.49
N ILE A 31 0.21 -2.35 33.49
CA ILE A 31 -0.55 -3.07 32.45
C ILE A 31 0.38 -3.89 31.54
N ALA A 32 1.59 -3.37 31.25
CA ALA A 32 2.59 -4.12 30.52
C ALA A 32 3.08 -5.36 31.27
N GLY A 33 3.14 -5.32 32.61
CA GLY A 33 3.42 -6.48 33.45
C GLY A 33 2.31 -7.52 33.34
N GLU A 34 1.06 -7.13 33.52
CA GLU A 34 -0.13 -7.99 33.40
C GLU A 34 -0.25 -8.64 32.00
N LEU A 35 0.08 -7.88 30.94
CA LEU A 35 0.09 -8.39 29.56
C LEU A 35 1.18 -9.45 29.35
N ARG A 36 2.39 -9.25 29.89
CA ARG A 36 3.51 -10.20 29.76
C ARG A 36 3.24 -11.57 30.39
N GLU A 37 2.35 -11.62 31.36
CA GLU A 37 1.90 -12.90 31.95
C GLU A 37 1.02 -13.71 30.98
N ARG A 38 0.42 -13.05 29.99
CA ARG A 38 -0.55 -13.62 29.05
C ARG A 38 -0.04 -13.75 27.62
N THR A 39 0.91 -12.90 27.23
CA THR A 39 1.46 -12.85 25.86
C THR A 39 2.84 -12.19 25.83
N ASP A 40 3.71 -12.67 24.93
CA ASP A 40 5.01 -12.04 24.63
C ASP A 40 4.89 -10.79 23.75
N LEU A 41 3.69 -10.47 23.27
CA LEU A 41 3.45 -9.36 22.36
C LEU A 41 3.42 -8.02 23.12
N CYS A 42 4.19 -7.06 22.63
CA CYS A 42 4.21 -5.69 23.13
C CYS A 42 3.26 -4.77 22.35
N ALA A 43 2.70 -3.77 23.00
CA ALA A 43 1.90 -2.73 22.35
C ALA A 43 2.75 -1.91 21.36
N VAL A 44 2.21 -1.64 20.18
CA VAL A 44 2.81 -0.81 19.13
C VAL A 44 2.13 0.55 19.11
N MET A 45 2.94 1.60 19.02
CA MET A 45 2.45 2.99 19.02
C MET A 45 2.36 3.50 17.59
N ARG A 46 1.35 4.33 17.35
CA ARG A 46 1.20 5.07 16.11
C ARG A 46 2.27 6.15 15.98
N ASN A 47 2.89 6.26 14.80
CA ASN A 47 3.65 7.43 14.37
C ASN A 47 2.84 8.18 13.30
N VAL A 48 2.43 9.41 13.59
CA VAL A 48 1.52 10.19 12.73
C VAL A 48 2.12 10.49 11.36
N THR A 49 3.45 10.53 11.25
CA THR A 49 4.14 10.80 9.96
C THR A 49 4.15 9.60 9.02
N ARG A 50 4.05 8.37 9.56
CA ARG A 50 4.13 7.12 8.78
C ARG A 50 2.80 6.39 8.83
N TRP A 51 2.12 6.30 7.71
CA TRP A 51 0.83 5.62 7.61
C TRP A 51 0.92 4.12 7.96
N SER A 52 2.02 3.45 7.60
CA SER A 52 2.26 2.03 7.92
C SER A 52 2.25 1.76 9.43
N SER A 53 2.73 2.71 10.24
CA SER A 53 2.69 2.56 11.71
C SER A 53 1.27 2.59 12.28
N THR A 54 0.33 3.28 11.62
CA THR A 54 -1.10 3.21 11.96
C THR A 54 -1.62 1.81 11.69
N TYR A 55 -1.30 1.24 10.53
CA TYR A 55 -1.66 -0.12 10.18
C TYR A 55 -1.08 -1.15 11.17
N GLU A 56 0.22 -1.06 11.47
CA GLU A 56 0.89 -1.93 12.45
C GLU A 56 0.27 -1.83 13.85
N MET A 57 -0.05 -0.62 14.30
CA MET A 57 -0.72 -0.40 15.58
C MET A 57 -2.07 -1.10 15.64
N VAL A 58 -2.88 -0.94 14.60
CA VAL A 58 -4.23 -1.51 14.56
C VAL A 58 -4.19 -3.03 14.45
N GLN A 59 -3.29 -3.58 13.62
CA GLN A 59 -3.06 -5.03 13.58
C GLN A 59 -2.67 -5.58 14.96
N ARG A 60 -1.75 -4.89 15.65
CA ARG A 60 -1.32 -5.28 16.98
C ARG A 60 -2.47 -5.22 18.00
N TYR A 61 -3.32 -4.19 17.89
CA TYR A 61 -4.50 -4.06 18.73
C TYR A 61 -5.46 -5.25 18.55
N LEU A 62 -5.76 -5.66 17.33
CA LEU A 62 -6.66 -6.77 17.05
C LEU A 62 -6.16 -8.10 17.68
N ILE A 63 -4.84 -8.28 17.78
CA ILE A 63 -4.27 -9.45 18.44
C ILE A 63 -4.29 -9.28 19.97
N LEU A 64 -3.88 -8.11 20.46
CA LEU A 64 -3.76 -7.86 21.89
C LEU A 64 -5.10 -7.75 22.63
N ARG A 65 -6.19 -7.38 21.94
CA ARG A 65 -7.52 -7.19 22.56
C ARG A 65 -8.01 -8.39 23.36
N GLU A 66 -7.60 -9.60 22.99
CA GLU A 66 -7.97 -10.85 23.68
C GLU A 66 -7.25 -11.03 25.03
N PHE A 67 -6.11 -10.35 25.19
CA PHE A 67 -5.27 -10.42 26.39
C PHE A 67 -5.45 -9.21 27.31
N ILE A 68 -6.09 -8.14 26.82
CA ILE A 68 -6.32 -6.91 27.59
C ILE A 68 -7.39 -7.16 28.66
N ASP A 69 -7.07 -6.77 29.91
CA ASP A 69 -8.02 -6.86 31.00
C ASP A 69 -9.07 -5.73 30.93
N ILE A 70 -10.27 -6.09 30.52
CA ILE A 70 -11.42 -5.18 30.46
C ILE A 70 -12.00 -4.87 31.84
N GLY A 71 -11.61 -5.58 32.90
CA GLY A 71 -11.95 -5.26 34.28
C GLY A 71 -11.28 -3.97 34.77
N ASN A 72 -10.20 -3.54 34.12
CA ASN A 72 -9.55 -2.26 34.42
C ASN A 72 -10.41 -1.09 33.89
N PRO A 73 -10.97 -0.23 34.76
CA PRO A 73 -11.88 0.83 34.35
C PRO A 73 -11.23 1.87 33.42
N GLU A 74 -9.93 2.10 33.55
CA GLU A 74 -9.19 3.02 32.67
C GLU A 74 -9.09 2.51 31.22
N ILE A 75 -9.12 1.21 31.01
CA ILE A 75 -9.12 0.57 29.70
C ILE A 75 -10.55 0.36 29.21
N ALA A 76 -11.44 -0.10 30.06
CA ALA A 76 -12.83 -0.41 29.70
C ALA A 76 -13.53 0.76 29.00
N VAL A 77 -13.31 1.99 29.47
CA VAL A 77 -13.87 3.22 28.84
C VAL A 77 -13.33 3.49 27.44
N LEU A 78 -12.13 3.01 27.15
CA LEU A 78 -11.47 3.18 25.85
C LEU A 78 -11.78 2.06 24.86
N MET A 79 -12.32 0.92 25.32
CA MET A 79 -12.55 -0.23 24.45
C MET A 79 -13.56 0.10 23.35
N PRO A 80 -13.22 -0.20 22.07
CA PRO A 80 -14.15 -0.07 20.97
C PRO A 80 -15.36 -0.99 21.13
N THR A 81 -16.51 -0.50 20.69
CA THR A 81 -17.73 -1.29 20.59
C THR A 81 -17.60 -2.40 19.55
N ILE A 82 -18.58 -3.32 19.48
CA ILE A 82 -18.61 -4.38 18.47
C ILE A 82 -18.63 -3.80 17.05
N VAL A 83 -19.39 -2.72 16.83
CA VAL A 83 -19.48 -2.04 15.53
C VAL A 83 -18.14 -1.41 15.17
N GLU A 84 -17.54 -0.64 16.08
CA GLU A 84 -16.21 -0.04 15.90
C GLU A 84 -15.13 -1.10 15.63
N ASN A 85 -15.19 -2.27 16.28
CA ASN A 85 -14.26 -3.37 15.99
C ASN A 85 -14.46 -3.92 14.56
N GLY A 86 -15.69 -4.01 14.07
CA GLY A 86 -15.99 -4.38 12.69
C GLY A 86 -15.39 -3.39 11.65
N GLU A 87 -15.46 -2.09 11.95
CA GLU A 87 -14.82 -1.04 11.14
C GLU A 87 -13.31 -1.17 11.13
N ILE A 88 -12.70 -1.45 12.30
CA ILE A 88 -11.26 -1.69 12.45
C ILE A 88 -10.81 -2.91 11.63
N GLU A 89 -11.53 -4.02 11.70
CA GLU A 89 -11.21 -5.24 10.95
C GLU A 89 -11.31 -5.02 9.45
N THR A 90 -12.31 -4.25 8.99
CA THR A 90 -12.46 -3.86 7.59
C THR A 90 -11.30 -2.99 7.14
N MET A 91 -10.94 -1.97 7.92
CA MET A 91 -9.78 -1.11 7.66
C MET A 91 -8.49 -1.93 7.53
N VAL A 92 -8.22 -2.84 8.45
CA VAL A 92 -6.99 -3.66 8.40
C VAL A 92 -6.93 -4.52 7.15
N ARG A 93 -8.06 -5.11 6.76
CA ARG A 93 -8.16 -5.90 5.54
C ARG A 93 -7.84 -5.08 4.30
N ASP A 94 -8.41 -3.89 4.19
CA ASP A 94 -8.21 -3.02 3.03
C ASP A 94 -6.81 -2.41 3.01
N MET A 95 -6.31 -1.94 4.15
CA MET A 95 -4.94 -1.38 4.25
C MET A 95 -3.84 -2.42 4.01
N LYS A 96 -4.15 -3.71 4.09
CA LYS A 96 -3.21 -4.77 3.70
C LYS A 96 -2.79 -4.65 2.23
N ASP A 97 -3.67 -4.18 1.36
CA ASP A 97 -3.35 -3.95 -0.05
C ASP A 97 -2.38 -2.78 -0.22
N PHE A 98 -2.61 -1.67 0.49
CA PHE A 98 -1.69 -0.52 0.50
C PHE A 98 -0.32 -0.92 1.04
N GLU A 99 -0.28 -1.71 2.10
CA GLU A 99 0.97 -2.21 2.68
C GLU A 99 1.71 -3.15 1.71
N SER A 100 0.98 -4.02 1.02
CA SER A 100 1.53 -4.90 -0.01
C SER A 100 2.19 -4.11 -1.14
N VAL A 101 1.52 -3.09 -1.65
CA VAL A 101 2.04 -2.20 -2.69
C VAL A 101 3.26 -1.43 -2.17
N THR A 102 3.17 -0.85 -0.96
CA THR A 102 4.29 -0.10 -0.39
C THR A 102 5.53 -0.97 -0.21
N LYS A 103 5.39 -2.18 0.32
CA LYS A 103 6.50 -3.13 0.47
C LYS A 103 7.09 -3.55 -0.86
N HIS A 104 6.25 -3.69 -1.91
CA HIS A 104 6.76 -3.99 -3.24
C HIS A 104 7.58 -2.83 -3.80
N LEU A 105 7.09 -1.59 -3.67
CA LEU A 105 7.77 -0.39 -4.17
C LEU A 105 9.04 0.00 -3.37
N GLN A 106 9.22 -0.57 -2.17
CA GLN A 106 10.41 -0.34 -1.33
C GLN A 106 11.54 -1.35 -1.59
N LYS A 107 11.37 -2.29 -2.51
CA LYS A 107 12.44 -3.21 -2.89
C LYS A 107 13.54 -2.43 -3.62
N GLU A 108 14.78 -2.77 -3.32
CA GLU A 108 15.96 -2.12 -3.92
C GLU A 108 16.12 -2.44 -5.40
N ASP A 109 15.72 -3.65 -5.83
CA ASP A 109 15.91 -4.13 -7.19
C ASP A 109 14.59 -4.54 -7.86
N GLY A 110 14.54 -4.38 -9.19
CA GLY A 110 13.51 -4.95 -10.06
C GLY A 110 12.18 -4.21 -10.06
N VAL A 111 12.07 -3.01 -9.49
CA VAL A 111 10.86 -2.17 -9.57
C VAL A 111 11.00 -1.17 -10.72
N THR A 112 10.12 -1.27 -11.69
CA THR A 112 10.07 -0.35 -12.83
C THR A 112 8.97 0.70 -12.68
N LEU A 113 9.04 1.79 -13.47
CA LEU A 113 7.94 2.78 -13.54
C LEU A 113 6.62 2.16 -14.00
N SER A 114 6.70 1.14 -14.86
CA SER A 114 5.54 0.37 -15.28
C SER A 114 4.88 -0.36 -14.12
N ASP A 115 5.68 -0.96 -13.23
CA ASP A 115 5.15 -1.64 -12.04
C ASP A 115 4.47 -0.65 -11.11
N VAL A 116 5.09 0.52 -10.88
CA VAL A 116 4.51 1.61 -10.09
C VAL A 116 3.13 1.98 -10.64
N ARG A 117 3.02 2.22 -11.95
CA ARG A 117 1.76 2.61 -12.58
C ARG A 117 0.71 1.50 -12.47
N THR A 118 1.09 0.26 -12.78
CA THR A 118 0.19 -0.89 -12.69
C THR A 118 -0.38 -1.06 -11.28
N LEU A 119 0.46 -0.92 -10.26
CA LEU A 119 0.04 -1.04 -8.87
C LEU A 119 -0.86 0.13 -8.43
N PHE A 120 -0.57 1.34 -8.90
CA PHE A 120 -1.40 2.51 -8.61
C PHE A 120 -2.76 2.40 -9.30
N ASP A 121 -2.81 1.96 -10.56
CA ASP A 121 -4.07 1.75 -11.30
C ASP A 121 -4.93 0.68 -10.62
N ALA A 122 -4.32 -0.42 -10.15
CA ALA A 122 -5.03 -1.45 -9.40
C ALA A 122 -5.63 -0.92 -8.08
N LEU A 123 -4.91 -0.03 -7.37
CA LEU A 123 -5.44 0.63 -6.18
C LEU A 123 -6.56 1.63 -6.51
N ILE A 124 -6.43 2.40 -7.60
CA ILE A 124 -7.47 3.33 -8.04
C ILE A 124 -8.76 2.59 -8.36
N VAL A 125 -8.68 1.46 -9.10
CA VAL A 125 -9.85 0.64 -9.41
C VAL A 125 -10.54 0.12 -8.15
N LYS A 126 -9.77 -0.29 -7.13
CA LYS A 126 -10.33 -0.88 -5.91
C LYS A 126 -10.76 0.17 -4.88
N TYR A 127 -10.07 1.30 -4.79
CA TYR A 127 -10.26 2.36 -3.79
C TYR A 127 -10.31 3.74 -4.44
N PRO A 128 -11.25 4.02 -5.37
CA PRO A 128 -11.27 5.26 -6.16
C PRO A 128 -11.34 6.52 -5.28
N GLN A 129 -12.16 6.50 -4.21
CA GLN A 129 -12.42 7.65 -3.34
C GLN A 129 -11.18 8.26 -2.69
N CYS A 130 -10.14 7.45 -2.42
CA CYS A 130 -8.90 7.91 -1.80
C CYS A 130 -7.69 7.90 -2.74
N CYS A 131 -7.74 7.13 -3.80
CA CYS A 131 -6.59 6.93 -4.70
C CYS A 131 -6.60 7.85 -5.91
N GLU A 132 -7.74 8.12 -6.55
CA GLU A 132 -7.83 8.97 -7.74
C GLU A 132 -7.16 10.33 -7.55
N ARG A 133 -7.37 10.97 -6.41
CA ARG A 133 -6.80 12.29 -6.13
C ARG A 133 -5.28 12.32 -6.09
N HIS A 134 -4.64 11.21 -5.77
CA HIS A 134 -3.21 11.18 -5.40
C HIS A 134 -2.34 10.22 -6.21
N LEU A 135 -2.96 9.28 -6.93
CA LEU A 135 -2.23 8.22 -7.63
C LEU A 135 -2.41 8.25 -9.15
N THR A 136 -3.27 9.12 -9.69
CA THR A 136 -3.41 9.30 -11.14
C THR A 136 -2.18 10.01 -11.74
N VAL A 137 -1.97 9.85 -13.04
CA VAL A 137 -0.85 10.49 -13.77
C VAL A 137 -0.92 12.01 -13.73
N ASP A 138 -2.12 12.58 -13.63
CA ASP A 138 -2.41 14.01 -13.55
C ASP A 138 -2.65 14.48 -12.10
N ALA A 139 -2.34 13.66 -11.11
CA ALA A 139 -2.48 14.03 -9.70
C ALA A 139 -1.65 15.31 -9.41
N HIS A 140 -2.19 16.20 -8.59
CA HIS A 140 -1.54 17.48 -8.27
C HIS A 140 -0.12 17.37 -7.67
N VAL A 141 0.27 16.19 -7.20
CA VAL A 141 1.62 15.90 -6.70
C VAL A 141 2.60 15.53 -7.81
N VAL A 142 2.11 15.30 -9.03
CA VAL A 142 2.93 14.98 -10.21
C VAL A 142 3.43 16.28 -10.80
N HIS A 143 4.75 16.46 -10.82
CA HIS A 143 5.38 17.70 -11.33
C HIS A 143 5.33 17.81 -12.85
N ASN A 144 5.37 16.68 -13.55
CA ASN A 144 5.38 16.65 -15.01
C ASN A 144 4.45 15.52 -15.52
N PRO A 145 3.15 15.80 -15.66
CA PRO A 145 2.18 14.80 -16.14
C PRO A 145 2.48 14.28 -17.55
N ASP A 146 2.97 15.14 -18.45
CA ASP A 146 3.33 14.74 -19.82
C ASP A 146 4.49 13.74 -19.83
N PHE A 147 5.47 13.91 -18.93
CA PHE A 147 6.56 12.95 -18.76
C PHE A 147 6.04 11.60 -18.27
N ASP A 148 5.25 11.58 -17.20
CA ASP A 148 4.69 10.35 -16.64
C ASP A 148 3.82 9.62 -17.66
N ALA A 149 2.93 10.33 -18.37
CA ALA A 149 2.09 9.77 -19.41
C ALA A 149 2.93 9.22 -20.59
N GLY A 150 3.93 9.98 -21.02
CA GLY A 150 4.83 9.59 -22.11
C GLY A 150 5.63 8.34 -21.79
N ILE A 151 6.19 8.24 -20.60
CA ILE A 151 6.92 7.04 -20.14
C ILE A 151 6.00 5.82 -20.11
N ILE A 152 4.78 5.96 -19.62
CA ILE A 152 3.80 4.86 -19.59
C ILE A 152 3.49 4.35 -20.99
N ARG A 153 3.29 5.25 -21.96
CA ARG A 153 3.06 4.89 -23.37
C ARG A 153 4.27 4.17 -23.97
N ILE A 154 5.50 4.62 -23.68
CA ILE A 154 6.73 3.98 -24.13
C ILE A 154 6.82 2.54 -23.57
N ILE A 155 6.57 2.37 -22.27
CA ILE A 155 6.64 1.07 -21.61
C ILE A 155 5.58 0.09 -22.14
N ASN A 156 4.41 0.61 -22.51
CA ASN A 156 3.32 -0.21 -23.06
C ASN A 156 3.47 -0.47 -24.58
N GLY A 157 4.54 -0.01 -25.23
CA GLY A 157 4.70 -0.12 -26.68
C GLY A 157 3.82 0.85 -27.51
N GLU A 158 3.17 1.80 -26.83
CA GLU A 158 2.22 2.77 -27.43
C GLU A 158 2.88 4.11 -27.81
N SER A 159 4.19 4.11 -28.05
CA SER A 159 4.95 5.34 -28.36
C SER A 159 4.41 6.11 -29.59
N HIS A 160 3.73 5.42 -30.50
CA HIS A 160 3.06 6.02 -31.67
C HIS A 160 1.86 6.90 -31.28
N LEU A 161 1.24 6.68 -30.12
CA LEU A 161 0.12 7.46 -29.59
C LEU A 161 0.56 8.68 -28.77
N MET A 162 1.88 8.88 -28.56
CA MET A 162 2.40 10.01 -27.79
C MET A 162 2.06 11.35 -28.42
N THR A 163 1.58 12.28 -27.60
CA THR A 163 1.41 13.69 -27.97
C THR A 163 2.77 14.40 -28.19
N VAL A 164 2.74 15.58 -28.78
CA VAL A 164 3.97 16.39 -28.98
C VAL A 164 4.59 16.76 -27.63
N SER A 165 3.77 17.11 -26.63
CA SER A 165 4.22 17.46 -25.27
C SER A 165 4.87 16.27 -24.58
N GLU A 166 4.28 15.07 -24.67
CA GLU A 166 4.83 13.83 -24.11
C GLU A 166 6.17 13.46 -24.75
N LYS A 167 6.27 13.56 -26.10
CA LYS A 167 7.54 13.33 -26.83
C LYS A 167 8.62 14.32 -26.40
N PHE A 168 8.26 15.60 -26.24
CA PHE A 168 9.19 16.61 -25.76
C PHE A 168 9.64 16.34 -24.33
N ALA A 169 8.72 16.00 -23.44
CA ALA A 169 9.04 15.67 -22.04
C ALA A 169 9.97 14.45 -21.92
N CYS A 170 9.78 13.43 -22.78
CA CYS A 170 10.57 12.19 -22.78
C CYS A 170 11.85 12.26 -23.62
N ARG A 171 12.16 13.37 -24.29
CA ARG A 171 13.27 13.48 -25.25
C ARG A 171 14.65 13.05 -24.70
N ALA A 172 14.90 13.25 -23.40
CA ALA A 172 16.16 12.86 -22.76
C ALA A 172 16.37 11.34 -22.67
N PHE A 173 15.29 10.58 -22.82
CA PHE A 173 15.27 9.11 -22.79
C PHE A 173 15.16 8.46 -24.16
N LEU A 174 14.98 9.28 -25.22
CA LEU A 174 15.05 8.82 -26.60
C LEU A 174 16.52 8.52 -26.92
N LYS A 175 16.93 7.30 -26.71
CA LYS A 175 18.27 6.83 -27.12
C LYS A 175 18.26 6.46 -28.59
N ASN A 176 19.25 6.97 -29.32
CA ASN A 176 19.90 6.25 -30.40
C ASN A 176 20.78 5.18 -29.74
N ALA A 177 20.25 4.06 -29.33
CA ALA A 177 21.03 2.99 -28.73
C ALA A 177 20.70 1.64 -29.37
N PRO A 178 21.73 0.84 -29.69
CA PRO A 178 21.52 -0.55 -30.11
C PRO A 178 21.05 -1.39 -28.94
N ASP A 179 20.24 -2.41 -29.28
CA ASP A 179 19.64 -3.37 -28.38
C ASP A 179 20.63 -4.03 -27.43
N VAL A 180 20.32 -4.07 -26.14
CA VAL A 180 20.86 -5.06 -25.20
C VAL A 180 19.68 -5.70 -24.48
N GLU A 181 19.38 -6.93 -24.84
CA GLU A 181 18.50 -7.81 -24.09
C GLU A 181 19.08 -8.10 -22.71
N GLU A 182 18.52 -7.55 -21.65
CA GLU A 182 18.78 -8.03 -20.30
C GLU A 182 17.71 -9.08 -19.90
N VAL A 183 18.11 -10.33 -19.93
CA VAL A 183 17.34 -11.47 -19.44
C VAL A 183 17.46 -11.52 -17.91
N TYR A 184 16.37 -11.26 -17.18
CA TYR A 184 16.32 -11.44 -15.73
C TYR A 184 15.92 -12.89 -15.38
N PRO A 185 16.67 -13.58 -14.50
CA PRO A 185 16.33 -14.94 -14.09
C PRO A 185 15.14 -14.95 -13.13
N ALA A 186 14.22 -15.90 -13.36
CA ALA A 186 13.07 -16.14 -12.50
C ALA A 186 13.50 -16.68 -11.13
N ALA A 187 13.11 -16.01 -10.07
CA ALA A 187 13.30 -16.47 -8.70
C ALA A 187 12.19 -17.46 -8.31
N ASN A 188 12.56 -18.72 -8.18
CA ASN A 188 11.72 -19.76 -7.58
C ASN A 188 11.68 -19.60 -6.06
N GLY A 189 10.53 -19.32 -5.50
CA GLY A 189 10.29 -19.24 -4.05
C GLY A 189 8.93 -19.78 -3.66
N VAL A 190 8.93 -20.80 -2.82
CA VAL A 190 7.77 -21.53 -2.29
C VAL A 190 6.82 -20.61 -1.50
N GLY A 191 5.59 -20.68 -1.77
CA GLY A 191 4.33 -20.11 -1.60
C GLY A 191 3.82 -19.70 -0.22
N SER A 192 3.71 -18.39 -0.03
CA SER A 192 2.61 -17.76 0.72
C SER A 192 1.51 -17.34 -0.26
N PRO A 193 0.24 -17.24 0.17
CA PRO A 193 -0.83 -16.83 -0.74
C PRO A 193 -0.48 -15.48 -1.40
N PRO A 194 -0.81 -15.31 -2.69
CA PRO A 194 -0.36 -14.14 -3.44
C PRO A 194 -0.91 -12.85 -2.84
N SER A 195 -0.03 -11.89 -2.58
CA SER A 195 -0.41 -10.57 -2.12
C SER A 195 -1.12 -9.80 -3.23
N PHE A 196 -1.90 -8.76 -2.87
CA PHE A 196 -2.56 -7.87 -3.83
C PHE A 196 -1.60 -7.38 -4.94
N ALA A 197 -0.39 -6.93 -4.56
CA ALA A 197 0.62 -6.46 -5.50
C ALA A 197 1.06 -7.55 -6.49
N LYS A 198 1.25 -8.79 -6.03
CA LYS A 198 1.59 -9.92 -6.92
C LYS A 198 0.46 -10.24 -7.89
N ASN A 199 -0.80 -10.19 -7.43
CA ASN A 199 -1.96 -10.43 -8.29
C ASN A 199 -2.11 -9.35 -9.37
N ALA A 200 -1.93 -8.08 -9.02
CA ALA A 200 -2.01 -6.96 -9.96
C ALA A 200 -0.93 -7.04 -11.05
N LEU A 201 0.31 -7.36 -10.68
CA LEU A 201 1.42 -7.52 -11.62
C LEU A 201 1.28 -8.80 -12.47
N GLY A 202 0.77 -9.90 -11.89
CA GLY A 202 0.52 -11.15 -12.61
C GLY A 202 -0.55 -10.99 -13.70
N ALA A 203 -1.64 -10.28 -13.42
CA ALA A 203 -2.69 -9.99 -14.39
C ALA A 203 -2.18 -9.17 -15.59
N LYS A 204 -1.22 -8.25 -15.36
CA LYS A 204 -0.59 -7.48 -16.45
C LYS A 204 0.27 -8.39 -17.35
N ARG A 205 1.11 -9.25 -16.76
CA ARG A 205 1.97 -10.17 -17.54
C ARG A 205 1.15 -11.09 -18.43
N ALA A 206 0.10 -11.71 -17.90
CA ALA A 206 -0.81 -12.54 -18.69
C ALA A 206 -1.45 -11.78 -19.86
N ARG A 207 -1.80 -10.50 -19.68
CA ARG A 207 -2.38 -9.66 -20.74
C ARG A 207 -1.38 -9.30 -21.83
N VAL A 208 -0.10 -9.10 -21.48
CA VAL A 208 0.98 -8.84 -22.44
C VAL A 208 1.29 -10.10 -23.26
N GLU A 209 1.33 -11.29 -22.63
CA GLU A 209 1.52 -12.57 -23.33
C GLU A 209 0.40 -12.84 -24.34
N ILE A 210 -0.87 -12.61 -23.96
CA ILE A 210 -2.01 -12.78 -24.87
C ILE A 210 -1.93 -11.82 -26.07
N LEU A 211 -1.49 -10.57 -25.86
CA LEU A 211 -1.36 -9.59 -26.96
C LEU A 211 -0.20 -9.96 -27.90
N ALA A 212 0.89 -10.51 -27.41
CA ALA A 212 2.02 -10.98 -28.23
C ALA A 212 1.65 -12.19 -29.09
N GLU A 213 0.71 -13.05 -28.67
CA GLU A 213 0.20 -14.19 -29.47
C GLU A 213 -0.74 -13.78 -30.61
N TYR A 214 -1.26 -12.54 -30.60
CA TYR A 214 -2.16 -12.04 -31.65
C TYR A 214 -1.47 -11.17 -32.71
N ASP A 215 -0.17 -10.86 -32.57
CA ASP A 215 0.62 -10.05 -33.50
C ASP A 215 1.51 -10.90 -34.44
N ASP A 216 1.38 -12.23 -34.44
CA ASP A 216 1.93 -13.20 -35.38
C ASP A 216 0.81 -13.72 -36.33
#